data_1e2b00c195b219bfdd50516f6b922f7b
#
_entry.id   1e2b00c195b219bfdd50516f6b922f7b
#
_cell.length_a   1.000
_cell.length_b   1.000
_cell.length_c   1.000
_cell.angle_alpha   90.00
_cell.angle_beta   90.00
_cell.angle_gamma   90.00
#
_symmetry.space_group_name_H-M   'P 1'
#
loop_
_entity.id
_entity.type
_entity.pdbx_description
1 polymer ?
#
loop_
_entity_poly.entity_id
_entity_poly.type
_entity_poly.pdbx_seq_one_letter_code
_entity_poly.pdbx_strand_id
1 'polypeptide(L)'
;RHDTGKMAIVNECIDAKLVYDCEVYGMFADLIPTQAAVQGEDLEWGRARQGLIPDFRLRLPDPGGLTDTLAELKFIGAGESWFPRGVAGRGSDRRANGLPNLYRKKLVPLDTRFHGTLPGQSGPLVRRLESFGRVRGLVVGPWGECSKDMHSLIKVMGETKVAAQARERGRPASDNELGVVISQIRKFLSTAFIRAQGLCLLNRLCFLGKGAKEAAGRRDLARRLENSRKRDLQAHYQAHIRGSGLARTGQIFVP
;
A
#
# COMPACT_ATOMS: atom_id res chain seq x y z
N ARG A 1 -8.54 -7.95 -0.07
CA ARG A 1 -8.72 -6.48 -0.16
C ARG A 1 -7.40 -5.73 -0.22
N HIS A 2 -6.42 -6.17 0.58
CA HIS A 2 -5.11 -5.52 0.68
C HIS A 2 -4.37 -5.54 -0.66
N ASP A 3 -4.14 -6.71 -1.24
CA ASP A 3 -3.41 -6.86 -2.51
C ASP A 3 -4.06 -6.10 -3.67
N THR A 4 -5.39 -6.06 -3.68
CA THR A 4 -6.10 -5.26 -4.68
C THR A 4 -5.87 -3.77 -4.53
N GLY A 5 -5.88 -3.29 -3.30
CA GLY A 5 -5.59 -1.88 -3.03
C GLY A 5 -4.14 -1.55 -3.38
N LYS A 6 -3.20 -2.45 -3.05
CA LYS A 6 -1.78 -2.30 -3.45
C LYS A 6 -1.64 -2.20 -4.97
N MET A 7 -2.24 -3.14 -5.70
CA MET A 7 -2.19 -3.13 -7.17
C MET A 7 -2.79 -1.87 -7.79
N ALA A 8 -3.87 -1.33 -7.22
CA ALA A 8 -4.43 -0.08 -7.69
C ALA A 8 -3.46 1.11 -7.51
N ILE A 9 -2.78 1.19 -6.35
CA ILE A 9 -1.76 2.21 -6.10
C ILE A 9 -0.56 2.02 -7.04
N VAL A 10 -0.09 0.79 -7.23
CA VAL A 10 1.01 0.46 -8.15
C VAL A 10 0.69 0.94 -9.57
N ASN A 11 -0.51 0.66 -10.07
CA ASN A 11 -0.91 1.08 -11.40
C ASN A 11 -0.87 2.61 -11.55
N GLU A 12 -1.32 3.35 -10.54
CA GLU A 12 -1.23 4.81 -10.56
C GLU A 12 0.22 5.32 -10.43
N CYS A 13 1.08 4.63 -9.67
CA CYS A 13 2.51 4.96 -9.62
C CYS A 13 3.18 4.77 -10.98
N ILE A 14 2.88 3.65 -11.68
CA ILE A 14 3.38 3.39 -13.04
C ILE A 14 2.93 4.48 -14.00
N ASP A 15 1.64 4.80 -13.97
CA ASP A 15 1.03 5.81 -14.84
C ASP A 15 1.60 7.21 -14.59
N ALA A 16 1.88 7.52 -13.32
CA ALA A 16 2.55 8.75 -12.91
C ALA A 16 4.08 8.73 -13.11
N LYS A 17 4.67 7.62 -13.59
CA LYS A 17 6.12 7.43 -13.72
C LYS A 17 6.89 7.64 -12.39
N LEU A 18 6.26 7.32 -11.26
CA LEU A 18 6.90 7.33 -9.96
C LEU A 18 7.75 6.07 -9.76
N VAL A 19 8.92 6.22 -9.16
CA VAL A 19 9.75 5.08 -8.75
C VAL A 19 9.18 4.49 -7.46
N TYR A 20 8.95 3.17 -7.46
CA TYR A 20 8.38 2.45 -6.33
C TYR A 20 8.96 1.05 -6.24
N ASP A 21 8.99 0.52 -5.01
CA ASP A 21 9.20 -0.89 -4.70
C ASP A 21 8.01 -1.38 -3.87
N CYS A 22 7.53 -2.59 -4.16
CA CYS A 22 6.49 -3.24 -3.38
C CYS A 22 7.10 -4.29 -2.47
N GLU A 23 6.55 -4.41 -1.25
CA GLU A 23 6.97 -5.41 -0.27
C GLU A 23 8.49 -5.46 -0.08
N VAL A 24 9.02 -4.44 0.60
CA VAL A 24 10.47 -4.19 0.73
C VAL A 24 11.10 -5.23 1.67
N TYR A 25 11.20 -6.47 1.21
CA TYR A 25 11.66 -7.64 1.98
C TYR A 25 13.10 -7.51 2.49
N GLY A 26 13.97 -6.84 1.74
CA GLY A 26 15.39 -6.72 2.06
C GLY A 26 15.78 -5.61 3.02
N MET A 27 14.82 -4.80 3.50
CA MET A 27 15.13 -3.57 4.25
C MET A 27 15.98 -3.78 5.50
N PHE A 28 15.81 -4.92 6.16
CA PHE A 28 16.53 -5.28 7.39
C PHE A 28 17.38 -6.54 7.25
N ALA A 29 17.56 -7.07 6.04
CA ALA A 29 18.20 -8.37 5.83
C ALA A 29 19.66 -8.42 6.31
N ASP A 30 20.39 -7.32 6.18
CA ASP A 30 21.78 -7.15 6.63
C ASP A 30 21.91 -6.93 8.15
N LEU A 31 20.81 -6.56 8.81
CA LEU A 31 20.77 -6.25 10.24
C LEU A 31 20.24 -7.40 11.10
N ILE A 32 19.72 -8.44 10.49
CA ILE A 32 19.12 -9.57 11.19
C ILE A 32 19.86 -10.84 10.80
N PRO A 33 20.51 -11.55 11.75
CA PRO A 33 21.28 -12.74 11.45
C PRO A 33 20.44 -13.83 10.77
N THR A 34 20.87 -14.31 9.63
CA THR A 34 20.19 -15.37 8.85
C THR A 34 20.11 -16.69 9.63
N GLN A 35 21.06 -16.94 10.53
CA GLN A 35 21.12 -18.15 11.37
C GLN A 35 20.05 -18.19 12.45
N ALA A 36 19.47 -17.08 12.87
CA ALA A 36 18.32 -17.06 13.78
C ALA A 36 17.08 -17.73 13.18
N ALA A 37 17.03 -17.84 11.85
CA ALA A 37 15.95 -18.48 11.11
C ALA A 37 16.01 -20.01 11.11
N VAL A 38 17.12 -20.64 11.52
CA VAL A 38 17.37 -22.08 11.32
C VAL A 38 17.07 -22.93 12.58
N GLN A 39 16.89 -22.34 13.74
CA GLN A 39 16.83 -23.09 15.01
C GLN A 39 15.43 -23.17 15.67
N GLY A 40 14.38 -23.50 14.92
CA GLY A 40 13.09 -23.88 15.54
C GLY A 40 12.24 -22.73 16.11
N GLU A 41 12.72 -21.50 16.11
CA GLU A 41 11.97 -20.28 16.48
C GLU A 41 11.22 -19.67 15.29
N ASP A 42 11.16 -20.40 14.19
CA ASP A 42 10.75 -19.94 12.87
C ASP A 42 9.32 -19.41 12.78
N LEU A 43 8.40 -19.94 13.57
CA LEU A 43 6.99 -19.53 13.51
C LEU A 43 6.76 -18.13 14.10
N GLU A 44 7.40 -17.79 15.20
CA GLU A 44 7.29 -16.45 15.78
C GLU A 44 8.08 -15.42 14.96
N TRP A 45 9.24 -15.82 14.47
CA TRP A 45 10.08 -15.01 13.62
C TRP A 45 9.45 -14.74 12.25
N GLY A 46 8.90 -15.75 11.59
CA GLY A 46 8.15 -15.58 10.33
C GLY A 46 6.98 -14.61 10.50
N ARG A 47 6.25 -14.67 11.62
CA ARG A 47 5.17 -13.72 11.95
C ARG A 47 5.69 -12.31 12.24
N ALA A 48 6.80 -12.17 12.98
CA ALA A 48 7.42 -10.89 13.26
C ALA A 48 7.94 -10.23 11.98
N ARG A 49 8.61 -11.01 11.09
CA ARG A 49 9.12 -10.55 9.80
C ARG A 49 8.02 -10.06 8.87
N GLN A 50 6.90 -10.78 8.76
CA GLN A 50 5.75 -10.37 7.96
C GLN A 50 5.17 -9.01 8.38
N GLY A 51 5.26 -8.68 9.66
CA GLY A 51 4.77 -7.40 10.17
C GLY A 51 5.78 -6.23 10.09
N LEU A 52 6.98 -6.46 9.55
CA LEU A 52 8.05 -5.47 9.42
C LEU A 52 8.33 -5.07 7.97
N ILE A 53 7.66 -5.71 7.02
CA ILE A 53 7.81 -5.43 5.60
C ILE A 53 6.84 -4.31 5.23
N PRO A 54 7.32 -3.08 4.91
CA PRO A 54 6.46 -2.03 4.39
C PRO A 54 5.86 -2.46 3.05
N ASP A 55 4.61 -2.07 2.81
CA ASP A 55 3.94 -2.37 1.55
C ASP A 55 4.60 -1.68 0.36
N PHE A 56 5.15 -0.47 0.60
CA PHE A 56 5.78 0.34 -0.44
C PHE A 56 7.03 1.05 0.08
N ARG A 57 8.01 1.17 -0.79
CA ARG A 57 9.03 2.22 -0.78
C ARG A 57 8.76 3.09 -2.00
N LEU A 58 8.51 4.36 -1.78
CA LEU A 58 8.17 5.34 -2.80
C LEU A 58 9.28 6.39 -2.86
N ARG A 59 9.75 6.70 -4.06
CA ARG A 59 10.66 7.82 -4.27
C ARG A 59 9.86 9.02 -4.70
N LEU A 60 9.65 9.93 -3.76
CA LEU A 60 8.79 11.09 -3.94
C LEU A 60 9.60 12.37 -4.15
N PRO A 61 9.10 13.31 -4.99
CA PRO A 61 9.69 14.64 -5.09
C PRO A 61 9.64 15.37 -3.75
N ASP A 62 10.75 16.01 -3.40
CA ASP A 62 10.92 16.88 -2.24
C ASP A 62 11.70 18.13 -2.69
N PRO A 63 11.61 19.29 -2.03
CA PRO A 63 12.38 20.49 -2.36
C PRO A 63 13.89 20.27 -2.49
N GLY A 64 14.44 19.26 -1.79
CA GLY A 64 15.85 18.86 -1.87
C GLY A 64 16.18 17.81 -2.93
N GLY A 65 15.20 17.38 -3.74
CA GLY A 65 15.37 16.31 -4.75
C GLY A 65 14.35 15.19 -4.61
N LEU A 66 14.81 13.94 -4.73
CA LEU A 66 13.97 12.74 -4.57
C LEU A 66 14.27 12.10 -3.21
N THR A 67 13.23 11.90 -2.40
CA THR A 67 13.32 11.28 -1.08
C THR A 67 12.64 9.93 -1.06
N ASP A 68 13.37 8.91 -0.58
CA ASP A 68 12.80 7.59 -0.34
C ASP A 68 11.91 7.63 0.90
N THR A 69 10.67 7.19 0.74
CA THR A 69 9.65 7.19 1.79
C THR A 69 9.00 5.82 1.88
N LEU A 70 8.85 5.30 3.09
CA LEU A 70 8.11 4.06 3.35
C LEU A 70 6.62 4.34 3.52
N ALA A 71 5.78 3.47 2.97
CA ALA A 71 4.34 3.57 3.14
C ALA A 71 3.70 2.21 3.40
N GLU A 72 2.64 2.23 4.18
CA GLU A 72 1.87 1.05 4.60
C GLU A 72 0.40 1.26 4.27
N LEU A 73 -0.19 0.35 3.49
CA LEU A 73 -1.61 0.37 3.16
C LEU A 73 -2.42 -0.34 4.23
N LYS A 74 -3.44 0.29 4.75
CA LYS A 74 -4.39 -0.31 5.69
C LYS A 74 -5.83 0.00 5.29
N PHE A 75 -6.68 -1.01 5.45
CA PHE A 75 -8.12 -0.85 5.33
C PHE A 75 -8.75 -0.97 6.71
N ILE A 76 -9.59 0.00 7.07
CA ILE A 76 -10.38 -0.04 8.28
C ILE A 76 -11.74 -0.65 7.95
N GLY A 77 -12.22 -1.59 8.76
CA GLY A 77 -13.56 -2.16 8.63
C GLY A 77 -14.62 -1.30 9.32
N ALA A 78 -15.87 -1.35 8.85
CA ALA A 78 -16.97 -0.55 9.39
C ALA A 78 -17.30 -0.81 10.87
N GLY A 79 -16.92 -1.97 11.41
CA GLY A 79 -17.13 -2.33 12.81
C GLY A 79 -15.93 -2.05 13.73
N GLU A 80 -14.90 -1.41 13.25
CA GLU A 80 -13.71 -1.15 14.06
C GLU A 80 -13.87 0.13 14.89
N SER A 81 -13.32 0.12 16.11
CA SER A 81 -13.38 1.23 17.10
C SER A 81 -12.64 2.51 16.67
N TRP A 82 -12.15 2.55 15.43
CA TRP A 82 -11.44 3.70 14.86
C TRP A 82 -12.35 4.87 14.50
N PHE A 83 -13.67 4.63 14.41
CA PHE A 83 -14.66 5.65 14.06
C PHE A 83 -15.35 6.17 15.31
N PRO A 84 -14.85 7.22 15.97
CA PRO A 84 -15.62 7.91 16.99
C PRO A 84 -16.86 8.51 16.33
N ARG A 85 -17.99 8.46 17.03
CA ARG A 85 -19.25 9.02 16.57
C ARG A 85 -19.05 10.45 16.04
N GLY A 86 -19.32 10.67 14.78
CA GLY A 86 -19.40 12.00 14.16
C GLY A 86 -18.35 12.39 13.12
N VAL A 87 -17.19 11.72 12.98
CA VAL A 87 -16.19 12.16 11.98
C VAL A 87 -15.42 10.98 11.36
N ALA A 88 -15.88 10.49 10.23
CA ALA A 88 -15.28 9.36 9.51
C ALA A 88 -13.78 9.59 9.16
N GLY A 89 -13.42 10.75 8.61
CA GLY A 89 -12.04 11.05 8.20
C GLY A 89 -11.00 11.02 9.33
N ARG A 90 -11.39 11.31 10.57
CA ARG A 90 -10.45 11.26 11.72
C ARG A 90 -9.98 9.84 12.04
N GLY A 91 -10.77 8.81 11.72
CA GLY A 91 -10.40 7.41 11.94
C GLY A 91 -9.19 7.01 11.09
N SER A 92 -9.22 7.34 9.81
CA SER A 92 -8.12 7.06 8.88
C SER A 92 -6.83 7.79 9.26
N ASP A 93 -6.90 9.08 9.62
CA ASP A 93 -5.74 9.85 10.08
C ASP A 93 -5.19 9.31 11.41
N ARG A 94 -6.05 8.98 12.37
CA ARG A 94 -5.64 8.39 13.65
C ARG A 94 -4.90 7.07 13.44
N ARG A 95 -5.40 6.22 12.55
CA ARG A 95 -4.74 4.96 12.20
C ARG A 95 -3.39 5.20 11.52
N ALA A 96 -3.33 6.12 10.55
CA ALA A 96 -2.12 6.48 9.85
C ALA A 96 -1.03 6.99 10.80
N ASN A 97 -1.38 7.90 11.70
CA ASN A 97 -0.46 8.46 12.69
C ASN A 97 0.05 7.45 13.71
N GLY A 98 -0.66 6.35 13.93
CA GLY A 98 -0.22 5.25 14.81
C GLY A 98 0.80 4.29 14.19
N LEU A 99 0.95 4.26 12.86
CA LEU A 99 1.81 3.29 12.18
C LEU A 99 3.31 3.45 12.51
N PRO A 100 3.91 4.65 12.55
CA PRO A 100 5.31 4.79 12.92
C PRO A 100 5.62 4.18 14.29
N ASN A 101 4.77 4.43 15.28
CA ASN A 101 4.91 3.86 16.62
C ASN A 101 4.73 2.34 16.63
N LEU A 102 3.85 1.81 15.78
CA LEU A 102 3.66 0.36 15.65
C LEU A 102 4.92 -0.32 15.11
N TYR A 103 5.55 0.25 14.10
CA TYR A 103 6.82 -0.25 13.55
C TYR A 103 7.93 -0.18 14.61
N ARG A 104 8.08 0.97 15.27
CA ARG A 104 9.08 1.13 16.33
C ARG A 104 8.90 0.11 17.46
N LYS A 105 7.66 -0.10 17.93
CA LYS A 105 7.35 -1.12 18.96
C LYS A 105 7.74 -2.54 18.56
N LYS A 106 7.73 -2.87 17.28
CA LYS A 106 8.16 -4.17 16.77
C LYS A 106 9.69 -4.27 16.63
N LEU A 107 10.35 -3.18 16.26
CA LEU A 107 11.79 -3.15 16.01
C LEU A 107 12.62 -3.10 17.31
N VAL A 108 12.16 -2.38 18.33
CA VAL A 108 12.88 -2.24 19.60
C VAL A 108 13.23 -3.59 20.24
N PRO A 109 12.31 -4.57 20.39
CA PRO A 109 12.65 -5.88 20.92
C PRO A 109 13.68 -6.64 20.09
N LEU A 110 13.64 -6.46 18.76
CA LEU A 110 14.60 -7.09 17.86
C LEU A 110 15.99 -6.44 17.97
N ASP A 111 16.06 -5.13 18.09
CA ASP A 111 17.31 -4.43 18.37
C ASP A 111 17.92 -4.86 19.71
N THR A 112 17.10 -5.02 20.74
CA THR A 112 17.58 -5.56 22.03
C THR A 112 18.11 -6.99 21.86
N ARG A 113 17.38 -7.84 21.15
CA ARG A 113 17.73 -9.26 20.99
C ARG A 113 18.98 -9.47 20.12
N PHE A 114 19.08 -8.80 18.99
CA PHE A 114 20.13 -9.06 17.99
C PHE A 114 21.34 -8.12 18.11
N HIS A 115 21.17 -6.96 18.70
CA HIS A 115 22.21 -5.94 18.78
C HIS A 115 22.54 -5.51 20.22
N GLY A 116 21.92 -6.13 21.23
CA GLY A 116 22.17 -5.80 22.63
C GLY A 116 21.80 -4.36 23.00
N THR A 117 20.87 -3.73 22.26
CA THR A 117 20.48 -2.33 22.49
C THR A 117 19.77 -2.19 23.84
N LEU A 118 20.22 -1.25 24.66
CA LEU A 118 19.64 -0.98 25.97
C LEU A 118 18.24 -0.33 25.86
N PRO A 119 17.36 -0.54 26.86
CA PRO A 119 16.07 0.12 26.92
C PRO A 119 16.17 1.64 26.76
N GLY A 120 15.34 2.22 25.91
CA GLY A 120 15.32 3.66 25.64
C GLY A 120 16.29 4.14 24.56
N GLN A 121 17.18 3.29 24.06
CA GLN A 121 18.08 3.61 22.96
C GLN A 121 17.50 3.17 21.61
N SER A 122 17.84 3.87 20.55
CA SER A 122 17.52 3.47 19.16
C SER A 122 18.64 2.57 18.63
N GLY A 123 18.32 1.30 18.37
CA GLY A 123 19.25 0.35 17.78
C GLY A 123 19.36 0.48 16.25
N PRO A 124 20.15 -0.37 15.60
CA PRO A 124 20.37 -0.32 14.15
C PRO A 124 19.10 -0.46 13.33
N LEU A 125 18.16 -1.31 13.74
CA LEU A 125 16.89 -1.50 13.01
C LEU A 125 16.00 -0.26 13.11
N VAL A 126 15.89 0.33 14.30
CA VAL A 126 15.12 1.56 14.51
C VAL A 126 15.75 2.71 13.72
N ARG A 127 17.08 2.87 13.78
CA ARG A 127 17.80 3.91 13.01
C ARG A 127 17.63 3.74 11.50
N ARG A 128 17.65 2.49 11.00
CA ARG A 128 17.38 2.20 9.59
C ARG A 128 15.96 2.62 9.20
N LEU A 129 14.95 2.34 10.04
CA LEU A 129 13.59 2.80 9.80
C LEU A 129 13.51 4.33 9.77
N GLU A 130 14.14 5.00 10.74
CA GLU A 130 14.13 6.46 10.89
C GLU A 130 14.85 7.17 9.74
N SER A 131 15.82 6.53 9.06
CA SER A 131 16.49 7.09 7.88
C SER A 131 15.57 7.34 6.68
N PHE A 132 14.41 6.66 6.62
CA PHE A 132 13.37 6.91 5.62
C PHE A 132 12.33 7.95 6.08
N GLY A 133 12.58 8.61 7.20
CA GLY A 133 11.59 9.46 7.86
C GLY A 133 10.47 8.64 8.51
N ARG A 134 9.28 9.24 8.62
CA ARG A 134 8.14 8.50 9.18
C ARG A 134 7.51 7.57 8.13
N VAL A 135 7.11 6.38 8.53
CA VAL A 135 6.27 5.50 7.70
C VAL A 135 4.93 6.19 7.45
N ARG A 136 4.59 6.42 6.18
CA ARG A 136 3.32 7.04 5.78
C ARG A 136 2.19 6.01 5.85
N GLY A 137 1.07 6.41 6.44
CA GLY A 137 -0.11 5.56 6.53
C GLY A 137 -1.09 5.82 5.38
N LEU A 138 -1.09 4.94 4.39
CA LEU A 138 -2.07 4.95 3.30
C LEU A 138 -3.34 4.24 3.78
N VAL A 139 -4.14 4.93 4.61
CA VAL A 139 -5.29 4.31 5.26
C VAL A 139 -6.58 4.67 4.53
N VAL A 140 -7.38 3.64 4.27
CA VAL A 140 -8.68 3.76 3.61
C VAL A 140 -9.77 3.24 4.56
N GLY A 141 -10.76 4.05 4.81
CA GLY A 141 -11.91 3.68 5.63
C GLY A 141 -13.03 3.00 4.84
N PRO A 142 -14.07 2.52 5.53
CA PRO A 142 -15.15 1.72 4.92
C PRO A 142 -16.01 2.49 3.93
N TRP A 143 -16.04 3.81 4.01
CA TRP A 143 -16.83 4.69 3.15
C TRP A 143 -15.99 5.34 2.04
N GLY A 144 -14.74 4.87 1.85
CA GLY A 144 -13.81 5.42 0.87
C GLY A 144 -13.04 6.65 1.34
N GLU A 145 -13.23 7.07 2.60
CA GLU A 145 -12.42 8.13 3.19
C GLU A 145 -10.95 7.70 3.31
N CYS A 146 -10.05 8.62 3.08
CA CYS A 146 -8.62 8.37 3.07
C CYS A 146 -7.88 9.22 4.10
N SER A 147 -6.73 8.72 4.55
CA SER A 147 -5.81 9.49 5.39
C SER A 147 -5.17 10.65 4.61
N LYS A 148 -4.66 11.64 5.35
CA LYS A 148 -3.90 12.78 4.77
C LYS A 148 -2.70 12.31 3.96
N ASP A 149 -2.02 11.24 4.40
CA ASP A 149 -0.89 10.67 3.67
C ASP A 149 -1.32 10.11 2.30
N MET A 150 -2.49 9.48 2.21
CA MET A 150 -3.06 9.03 0.95
C MET A 150 -3.41 10.21 0.03
N HIS A 151 -4.01 11.27 0.58
CA HIS A 151 -4.30 12.48 -0.19
C HIS A 151 -3.03 13.16 -0.70
N SER A 152 -1.97 13.19 0.12
CA SER A 152 -0.67 13.72 -0.30
C SER A 152 -0.06 12.89 -1.43
N LEU A 153 -0.13 11.56 -1.35
CA LEU A 153 0.36 10.67 -2.40
C LEU A 153 -0.42 10.89 -3.71
N ILE A 154 -1.74 10.97 -3.66
CA ILE A 154 -2.58 11.25 -4.84
C ILE A 154 -2.21 12.59 -5.48
N LYS A 155 -1.92 13.61 -4.67
CA LYS A 155 -1.48 14.91 -5.17
C LYS A 155 -0.15 14.80 -5.90
N VAL A 156 0.84 14.13 -5.32
CA VAL A 156 2.15 13.91 -5.94
C VAL A 156 2.03 13.13 -7.25
N MET A 157 1.22 12.06 -7.28
CA MET A 157 0.93 11.32 -8.51
C MET A 157 0.35 12.24 -9.60
N GLY A 158 -0.62 13.09 -9.24
CA GLY A 158 -1.23 14.04 -10.16
C GLY A 158 -0.24 15.06 -10.69
N GLU A 159 0.55 15.67 -9.82
CA GLU A 159 1.58 16.64 -10.19
C GLU A 159 2.65 16.04 -11.11
N THR A 160 3.12 14.84 -10.80
CA THR A 160 4.13 14.14 -11.61
C THR A 160 3.59 13.76 -12.98
N LYS A 161 2.35 13.25 -13.03
CA LYS A 161 1.67 12.87 -14.27
C LYS A 161 1.43 14.08 -15.18
N VAL A 162 0.94 15.17 -14.62
CA VAL A 162 0.70 16.42 -15.36
C VAL A 162 2.01 17.03 -15.85
N ALA A 163 3.06 17.02 -15.03
CA ALA A 163 4.38 17.49 -15.43
C ALA A 163 4.97 16.66 -16.59
N ALA A 164 4.77 15.33 -16.58
CA ALA A 164 5.19 14.46 -17.69
C ALA A 164 4.43 14.81 -18.98
N GLN A 165 3.10 14.94 -18.88
CA GLN A 165 2.24 15.32 -20.03
C GLN A 165 2.57 16.72 -20.58
N ALA A 166 2.88 17.68 -19.70
CA ALA A 166 3.27 19.03 -20.09
C ALA A 166 4.58 19.02 -20.90
N ARG A 167 5.57 18.22 -20.47
CA ARG A 167 6.82 18.04 -21.23
C ARG A 167 6.57 17.42 -22.61
N GLU A 168 5.73 16.40 -22.69
CA GLU A 168 5.39 15.73 -23.96
C GLU A 168 4.67 16.68 -24.94
N ARG A 169 3.85 17.60 -24.42
CA ARG A 169 3.12 18.59 -25.22
C ARG A 169 3.92 19.87 -25.52
N GLY A 170 5.07 20.08 -24.90
CA GLY A 170 5.88 21.29 -25.05
C GLY A 170 5.22 22.57 -24.49
N ARG A 171 4.22 22.45 -23.60
CA ARG A 171 3.54 23.60 -22.96
C ARG A 171 3.35 23.37 -21.46
N PRO A 172 3.37 24.44 -20.64
CA PRO A 172 3.13 24.31 -19.21
C PRO A 172 1.72 23.76 -18.94
N ALA A 173 1.61 23.02 -17.84
CA ALA A 173 0.33 22.53 -17.35
C ALA A 173 -0.49 23.66 -16.74
N SER A 174 -1.81 23.61 -16.87
CA SER A 174 -2.73 24.49 -16.17
C SER A 174 -3.22 23.88 -14.86
N ASP A 175 -3.67 24.73 -13.92
CA ASP A 175 -4.27 24.27 -12.65
C ASP A 175 -5.51 23.39 -12.87
N ASN A 176 -6.29 23.69 -13.94
CA ASN A 176 -7.43 22.88 -14.34
C ASN A 176 -7.02 21.46 -14.74
N GLU A 177 -5.93 21.32 -15.53
CA GLU A 177 -5.41 20.00 -15.92
C GLU A 177 -5.00 19.19 -14.67
N LEU A 178 -4.33 19.82 -13.72
CA LEU A 178 -3.97 19.20 -12.46
C LEU A 178 -5.21 18.75 -11.67
N GLY A 179 -6.21 19.60 -11.54
CA GLY A 179 -7.47 19.29 -10.86
C GLY A 179 -8.20 18.10 -11.49
N VAL A 180 -8.26 18.04 -12.81
CA VAL A 180 -8.86 16.93 -13.56
C VAL A 180 -8.11 15.63 -13.31
N VAL A 181 -6.78 15.63 -13.43
CA VAL A 181 -5.94 14.43 -13.22
C VAL A 181 -6.06 13.92 -11.79
N ILE A 182 -5.97 14.79 -10.78
CA ILE A 182 -6.18 14.40 -9.37
C ILE A 182 -7.57 13.79 -9.16
N SER A 183 -8.60 14.37 -9.76
CA SER A 183 -9.97 13.85 -9.68
C SER A 183 -10.09 12.45 -10.30
N GLN A 184 -9.47 12.22 -11.45
CA GLN A 184 -9.42 10.91 -12.10
C GLN A 184 -8.73 9.85 -11.24
N ILE A 185 -7.56 10.17 -10.68
CA ILE A 185 -6.83 9.28 -9.77
C ILE A 185 -7.68 8.95 -8.54
N ARG A 186 -8.31 9.95 -7.92
CA ARG A 186 -9.21 9.73 -6.77
C ARG A 186 -10.37 8.81 -7.13
N LYS A 187 -11.02 9.05 -8.27
CA LYS A 187 -12.14 8.23 -8.74
C LYS A 187 -11.71 6.78 -8.97
N PHE A 188 -10.58 6.57 -9.62
CA PHE A 188 -10.04 5.24 -9.88
C PHE A 188 -9.72 4.50 -8.57
N LEU A 189 -8.92 5.11 -7.68
CA LEU A 189 -8.54 4.50 -6.41
C LEU A 189 -9.75 4.24 -5.52
N SER A 190 -10.67 5.21 -5.39
CA SER A 190 -11.89 5.02 -4.60
C SER A 190 -12.74 3.86 -5.10
N THR A 191 -12.88 3.74 -6.43
CA THR A 191 -13.61 2.62 -7.04
C THR A 191 -12.93 1.28 -6.75
N ALA A 192 -11.60 1.22 -6.88
CA ALA A 192 -10.82 0.02 -6.58
C ALA A 192 -10.94 -0.37 -5.09
N PHE A 193 -10.87 0.61 -4.19
CA PHE A 193 -10.95 0.37 -2.74
C PHE A 193 -12.34 -0.10 -2.31
N ILE A 194 -13.41 0.54 -2.80
CA ILE A 194 -14.80 0.14 -2.49
C ILE A 194 -15.05 -1.28 -3.01
N ARG A 195 -14.63 -1.60 -4.23
CA ARG A 195 -14.73 -2.96 -4.77
C ARG A 195 -13.96 -3.97 -3.91
N ALA A 196 -12.73 -3.63 -3.49
CA ALA A 196 -11.92 -4.49 -2.63
C ALA A 196 -12.60 -4.77 -1.26
N GLN A 197 -13.23 -3.77 -0.69
CA GLN A 197 -13.98 -3.90 0.56
C GLN A 197 -15.27 -4.70 0.37
N GLY A 198 -16.03 -4.42 -0.68
CA GLY A 198 -17.25 -5.17 -1.03
C GLY A 198 -16.99 -6.66 -1.20
N LEU A 199 -15.92 -7.03 -1.91
CA LEU A 199 -15.51 -8.43 -2.04
C LEU A 199 -15.13 -9.07 -0.71
N CYS A 200 -14.46 -8.31 0.19
CA CYS A 200 -14.16 -8.82 1.53
C CYS A 200 -15.43 -9.08 2.34
N LEU A 201 -16.44 -8.21 2.25
CA LEU A 201 -17.73 -8.40 2.90
C LEU A 201 -18.48 -9.61 2.32
N LEU A 202 -18.52 -9.75 1.00
CA LEU A 202 -19.12 -10.91 0.34
C LEU A 202 -18.45 -12.21 0.78
N ASN A 203 -17.12 -12.25 0.82
CA ASN A 203 -16.38 -13.41 1.32
C ASN A 203 -16.74 -13.74 2.77
N ARG A 204 -16.84 -12.74 3.64
CA ARG A 204 -17.27 -12.95 5.04
C ARG A 204 -18.69 -13.51 5.12
N LEU A 205 -19.63 -12.98 4.35
CA LEU A 205 -21.00 -13.49 4.27
C LEU A 205 -21.05 -14.92 3.78
N CYS A 206 -20.16 -15.31 2.85
CA CYS A 206 -20.04 -16.69 2.40
C CYS A 206 -19.63 -17.68 3.50
N PHE A 207 -18.91 -17.21 4.54
CA PHE A 207 -18.55 -18.04 5.68
C PHE A 207 -19.60 -18.08 6.80
N LEU A 208 -20.59 -17.18 6.77
CA LEU A 208 -21.65 -17.10 7.77
C LEU A 208 -22.89 -17.93 7.40
N GLY A 209 -22.89 -18.60 6.24
CA GLY A 209 -24.02 -19.42 5.78
C GLY A 209 -24.24 -20.68 6.62
N LYS A 210 -25.52 -20.94 6.97
CA LYS A 210 -25.93 -22.00 7.89
C LYS A 210 -25.82 -23.44 7.35
N GLY A 211 -25.36 -23.67 6.11
CA GLY A 211 -25.25 -25.00 5.50
C GLY A 211 -23.99 -25.16 4.66
N ALA A 212 -23.34 -26.33 4.74
CA ALA A 212 -22.10 -26.60 4.00
C ALA A 212 -22.27 -26.49 2.47
N LYS A 213 -23.43 -26.85 1.94
CA LYS A 213 -23.75 -26.76 0.49
C LYS A 213 -23.93 -25.29 0.04
N GLU A 214 -24.64 -24.47 0.81
CA GLU A 214 -24.80 -23.05 0.51
C GLU A 214 -23.48 -22.28 0.67
N ALA A 215 -22.67 -22.64 1.66
CA ALA A 215 -21.34 -22.07 1.83
C ALA A 215 -20.42 -22.41 0.66
N ALA A 216 -20.51 -23.63 0.11
CA ALA A 216 -19.75 -24.04 -1.07
C ALA A 216 -20.16 -23.24 -2.32
N GLY A 217 -21.46 -23.09 -2.57
CA GLY A 217 -21.98 -22.30 -3.70
C GLY A 217 -21.58 -20.82 -3.63
N ARG A 218 -21.64 -20.22 -2.43
CA ARG A 218 -21.21 -18.82 -2.22
C ARG A 218 -19.70 -18.65 -2.38
N ARG A 219 -18.89 -19.64 -1.94
CA ARG A 219 -17.43 -19.64 -2.18
C ARG A 219 -17.10 -19.69 -3.67
N ASP A 220 -17.81 -20.53 -4.43
CA ASP A 220 -17.61 -20.62 -5.87
C ASP A 220 -17.99 -19.31 -6.57
N LEU A 221 -19.11 -18.68 -6.20
CA LEU A 221 -19.48 -17.36 -6.70
C LEU A 221 -18.44 -16.29 -6.37
N ALA A 222 -17.96 -16.24 -5.11
CA ALA A 222 -16.92 -15.30 -4.70
C ALA A 222 -15.62 -15.50 -5.48
N ARG A 223 -15.23 -16.77 -5.71
CA ARG A 223 -14.06 -17.14 -6.51
C ARG A 223 -14.22 -16.75 -7.98
N ARG A 224 -15.40 -16.92 -8.57
CA ARG A 224 -15.70 -16.51 -9.95
C ARG A 224 -15.62 -14.99 -10.10
N LEU A 225 -16.20 -14.23 -9.16
CA LEU A 225 -16.13 -12.77 -9.14
C LEU A 225 -14.69 -12.27 -8.98
N GLU A 226 -13.89 -12.91 -8.15
CA GLU A 226 -12.49 -12.57 -7.97
C GLU A 226 -11.65 -12.88 -9.22
N ASN A 227 -11.89 -14.02 -9.86
CA ASN A 227 -11.20 -14.40 -11.10
C ASN A 227 -11.61 -13.52 -12.29
N SER A 228 -12.88 -13.12 -12.38
CA SER A 228 -13.33 -12.15 -13.38
C SER A 228 -12.58 -10.82 -13.20
N ARG A 229 -12.52 -10.36 -11.98
CA ARG A 229 -11.85 -9.12 -11.63
C ARG A 229 -10.34 -9.14 -11.88
N LYS A 230 -9.65 -10.24 -11.57
CA LYS A 230 -8.22 -10.40 -11.90
C LYS A 230 -8.01 -10.28 -13.42
N ARG A 231 -8.91 -10.86 -14.21
CA ARG A 231 -8.89 -10.74 -15.68
C ARG A 231 -9.14 -9.31 -16.15
N ASP A 232 -10.11 -8.62 -15.55
CA ASP A 232 -10.42 -7.23 -15.91
C ASP A 232 -9.26 -6.28 -15.58
N LEU A 233 -8.64 -6.46 -14.40
CA LEU A 233 -7.44 -5.71 -14.01
C LEU A 233 -6.25 -6.01 -14.92
N GLN A 234 -6.06 -7.28 -15.27
CA GLN A 234 -4.98 -7.69 -16.17
C GLN A 234 -5.21 -7.20 -17.60
N ALA A 235 -6.45 -7.22 -18.07
CA ALA A 235 -6.84 -6.66 -19.38
C ALA A 235 -6.63 -5.14 -19.41
N HIS A 236 -7.04 -4.44 -18.33
CA HIS A 236 -6.82 -3.00 -18.21
C HIS A 236 -5.33 -2.65 -18.18
N TYR A 237 -4.53 -3.41 -17.43
CA TYR A 237 -3.07 -3.28 -17.37
C TYR A 237 -2.43 -3.51 -18.74
N GLN A 238 -2.83 -4.58 -19.44
CA GLN A 238 -2.33 -4.89 -20.80
C GLN A 238 -2.73 -3.81 -21.83
N ALA A 239 -3.94 -3.30 -21.74
CA ALA A 239 -4.40 -2.22 -22.59
C ALA A 239 -3.60 -0.93 -22.33
N HIS A 240 -3.29 -0.66 -21.07
CA HIS A 240 -2.50 0.51 -20.66
C HIS A 240 -1.05 0.42 -21.14
N ILE A 241 -0.39 -0.75 -20.98
CA ILE A 241 0.97 -0.97 -21.50
C ILE A 241 1.00 -0.79 -23.03
N ARG A 242 0.01 -1.32 -23.75
CA ARG A 242 -0.08 -1.17 -25.22
C ARG A 242 -0.33 0.28 -25.65
N GLY A 243 -1.16 1.00 -24.90
CA GLY A 243 -1.49 2.41 -25.20
C GLY A 243 -0.36 3.39 -24.85
N SER A 244 0.47 3.07 -23.86
CA SER A 244 1.55 3.96 -23.39
C SER A 244 2.86 3.85 -24.17
N GLY A 245 2.95 2.97 -25.19
CA GLY A 245 4.19 2.78 -25.95
C GLY A 245 5.35 2.13 -25.19
N LEU A 246 5.16 1.78 -23.92
CA LEU A 246 6.15 1.14 -23.04
C LEU A 246 6.51 -0.30 -23.45
N ALA A 247 5.78 -0.89 -24.40
CA ALA A 247 6.04 -2.23 -24.94
C ALA A 247 7.36 -2.33 -25.75
N ARG A 248 8.12 -1.25 -25.91
CA ARG A 248 9.37 -1.25 -26.68
C ARG A 248 10.65 -1.46 -25.87
N THR A 249 10.60 -1.43 -24.53
CA THR A 249 11.78 -1.73 -23.70
C THR A 249 11.51 -3.03 -22.93
N GLY A 250 11.98 -4.15 -23.49
CA GLY A 250 11.81 -5.50 -22.99
C GLY A 250 12.57 -5.78 -21.68
N GLN A 251 12.12 -5.23 -20.58
CA GLN A 251 12.49 -5.68 -19.23
C GLN A 251 11.23 -5.72 -18.36
N ILE A 252 10.50 -6.83 -18.47
CA ILE A 252 9.48 -7.19 -17.48
C ILE A 252 10.14 -8.23 -16.58
N PHE A 253 10.50 -7.83 -15.37
CA PHE A 253 10.76 -8.78 -14.28
C PHE A 253 9.39 -9.26 -13.78
N VAL A 254 9.07 -10.51 -14.07
CA VAL A 254 7.96 -11.23 -13.45
C VAL A 254 8.54 -12.03 -12.29
N PRO A 255 8.04 -11.88 -11.04
CA PRO A 255 8.41 -12.75 -9.93
C PRO A 255 7.82 -14.16 -10.09
#